data_8cbbc35fe32f5464f9cdeede921fcee9
#
_entry.id   8cbbc35fe32f5464f9cdeede921fcee9
#
_cell.length_a   1.000
_cell.length_b   1.000
_cell.length_c   1.000
_cell.angle_alpha   90.00
_cell.angle_beta   90.00
_cell.angle_gamma   90.00
#
_symmetry.space_group_name_H-M   'P 1'
#
loop_
_entity.id
_entity.type
_entity.pdbx_description
1 polymer ?
#
loop_
_entity_poly.entity_id
_entity_poly.type
_entity_poly.pdbx_seq_one_letter_code
_entity_poly.pdbx_strand_id
1 'polypeptide(L)'
;MKIRTNLTRFAVPALCLLTLGAFHSNAQEKPNLPILDISQETDRQVIVANGDRVYQGHPTTLLLPNGQTMFCVWCINHGGAAGPMARSDDGGLTWTRLDDQLPEGFVTHQNCPSIYRIVDPKGKERLWVFSAALGKRGGPAMPSIMSEDSGKTWKEMPPLGKDFNCIMTWSSQIPLKDGSTLGMFHRGPGGADRSPLEVLQSVTKDGGLTWSKPEVVAKVEGKDPCEPFVLRSPDGTELCCLMRENKHKGRSLMMFSGDEGKNWSKPIDTPWGLTGDRHYGLQTEDGRWVIAFRDMAQNSPTWGHFVAWVGSYDDIRNGKPGQYRIKLLHSFAGRDCGYPGMELLRDETIVATTYVKYRKGKERHSVVSARFKLKEMDERIRQTEQPLR
;
A
#
# COMPACT_ATOMS: atom_id res chain seq x y z
N MET A 1 -38.69 -61.53 55.94
CA MET A 1 -37.25 -61.81 55.72
C MET A 1 -36.85 -61.08 54.44
N LYS A 2 -36.29 -59.86 54.59
CA LYS A 2 -35.86 -59.01 53.44
C LYS A 2 -34.36 -58.87 53.53
N ILE A 3 -33.69 -59.43 52.52
CA ILE A 3 -32.25 -59.36 52.35
C ILE A 3 -31.94 -58.02 51.66
N ARG A 4 -31.12 -57.17 52.31
CA ARG A 4 -30.55 -55.95 51.74
C ARG A 4 -29.17 -56.27 51.20
N THR A 5 -28.96 -56.08 49.89
CA THR A 5 -27.67 -56.15 49.23
C THR A 5 -27.06 -54.74 49.23
N ASN A 6 -25.91 -54.58 49.85
CA ASN A 6 -25.11 -53.37 49.82
C ASN A 6 -24.20 -53.38 48.56
N LEU A 7 -24.37 -52.42 47.70
CA LEU A 7 -23.43 -52.16 46.57
C LEU A 7 -22.44 -51.09 46.99
N THR A 8 -21.21 -51.45 47.21
CA THR A 8 -20.06 -50.59 47.41
C THR A 8 -19.61 -50.00 46.07
N ARG A 9 -19.72 -48.68 45.92
CA ARG A 9 -19.18 -47.95 44.78
C ARG A 9 -17.71 -47.62 45.03
N PHE A 10 -16.79 -48.13 44.22
CA PHE A 10 -15.40 -47.68 44.14
C PHE A 10 -15.34 -46.39 43.35
N ALA A 11 -14.86 -45.31 43.96
CA ALA A 11 -14.53 -44.05 43.28
C ALA A 11 -13.08 -44.14 42.74
N VAL A 12 -12.93 -43.99 41.41
CA VAL A 12 -11.64 -43.85 40.76
C VAL A 12 -11.31 -42.35 40.76
N PRO A 13 -10.14 -41.91 41.28
CA PRO A 13 -9.74 -40.52 41.17
C PRO A 13 -9.29 -40.22 39.73
N ALA A 14 -9.95 -39.22 39.10
CA ALA A 14 -9.50 -38.67 37.84
C ALA A 14 -8.23 -37.83 38.06
N LEU A 15 -7.12 -38.32 37.52
CA LEU A 15 -5.85 -37.60 37.48
C LEU A 15 -5.93 -36.53 36.40
N CYS A 16 -6.19 -35.26 36.76
CA CYS A 16 -6.04 -34.12 35.86
C CYS A 16 -4.55 -33.88 35.57
N LEU A 17 -4.08 -34.31 34.42
CA LEU A 17 -2.82 -33.86 33.86
C LEU A 17 -2.98 -32.42 33.36
N LEU A 18 -2.53 -31.46 34.17
CA LEU A 18 -2.25 -30.09 33.78
C LEU A 18 -1.03 -30.09 32.85
N THR A 19 -1.26 -30.13 31.53
CA THR A 19 -0.22 -29.78 30.57
C THR A 19 0.03 -28.29 30.67
N LEU A 20 1.08 -27.91 31.37
CA LEU A 20 1.69 -26.57 31.26
C LEU A 20 2.17 -26.41 29.80
N GLY A 21 1.33 -25.82 28.96
CA GLY A 21 1.74 -25.30 27.69
C GLY A 21 2.80 -24.23 27.93
N ALA A 22 4.06 -24.58 27.69
CA ALA A 22 5.13 -23.60 27.63
C ALA A 22 4.78 -22.62 26.49
N PHE A 23 4.35 -21.42 26.83
CA PHE A 23 4.34 -20.29 25.90
C PHE A 23 5.80 -20.00 25.55
N HIS A 24 6.29 -20.66 24.52
CA HIS A 24 7.51 -20.23 23.85
C HIS A 24 7.18 -18.86 23.25
N SER A 25 7.77 -17.82 23.80
CA SER A 25 7.91 -16.54 23.11
C SER A 25 8.79 -16.84 21.89
N ASN A 26 8.16 -17.12 20.75
CA ASN A 26 8.85 -17.18 19.47
C ASN A 26 9.46 -15.80 19.24
N ALA A 27 10.73 -15.64 19.62
CA ALA A 27 11.59 -14.67 18.97
C ALA A 27 11.48 -15.01 17.47
N GLN A 28 10.83 -14.14 16.71
CA GLN A 28 10.51 -14.39 15.30
C GLN A 28 11.84 -14.52 14.55
N GLU A 29 12.22 -15.75 14.24
CA GLU A 29 13.36 -16.00 13.39
C GLU A 29 13.16 -15.24 12.08
N LYS A 30 14.15 -14.42 11.73
CA LYS A 30 14.25 -13.78 10.43
C LYS A 30 14.29 -14.90 9.38
N PRO A 31 13.28 -15.01 8.49
CA PRO A 31 13.35 -16.03 7.44
C PRO A 31 14.56 -15.75 6.55
N ASN A 32 15.16 -16.79 6.03
CA ASN A 32 16.25 -16.68 5.05
C ASN A 32 15.66 -16.25 3.69
N LEU A 33 15.21 -14.98 3.62
CA LEU A 33 14.64 -14.39 2.41
C LEU A 33 15.78 -13.68 1.67
N PRO A 34 16.16 -14.11 0.45
CA PRO A 34 17.19 -13.46 -0.34
C PRO A 34 16.88 -11.99 -0.58
N ILE A 35 17.92 -11.14 -0.60
CA ILE A 35 17.79 -9.71 -0.85
C ILE A 35 18.75 -9.31 -1.96
N LEU A 36 18.22 -8.73 -3.02
CA LEU A 36 18.96 -8.12 -4.09
C LEU A 36 19.01 -6.61 -3.88
N ASP A 37 20.19 -6.01 -3.85
CA ASP A 37 20.35 -4.56 -3.71
C ASP A 37 20.69 -3.92 -5.07
N ILE A 38 19.74 -3.14 -5.63
CA ILE A 38 19.92 -2.35 -6.85
C ILE A 38 19.95 -0.83 -6.55
N SER A 39 19.94 -0.46 -5.28
CA SER A 39 19.78 0.94 -4.86
C SER A 39 20.96 1.85 -5.23
N GLN A 40 22.08 1.29 -5.65
CA GLN A 40 23.25 2.04 -6.13
C GLN A 40 23.36 2.06 -7.66
N GLU A 41 22.46 1.39 -8.38
CA GLU A 41 22.42 1.35 -9.84
C GLU A 41 21.69 2.61 -10.36
N THR A 42 22.42 3.71 -10.48
CA THR A 42 21.84 5.03 -10.77
C THR A 42 21.27 5.17 -12.18
N ASP A 43 21.68 4.34 -13.10
CA ASP A 43 21.11 4.20 -14.44
C ASP A 43 19.67 3.70 -14.45
N ARG A 44 19.23 3.05 -13.37
CA ARG A 44 17.84 2.62 -13.14
C ARG A 44 16.97 3.72 -12.51
N GLN A 45 17.56 4.82 -12.09
CA GLN A 45 16.87 5.86 -11.32
C GLN A 45 16.45 7.01 -12.23
N VAL A 46 15.18 7.39 -12.14
CA VAL A 46 14.63 8.57 -12.82
C VAL A 46 14.11 9.55 -11.79
N ILE A 47 14.56 10.78 -11.84
CA ILE A 47 14.10 11.86 -10.94
C ILE A 47 12.85 12.49 -11.56
N VAL A 48 11.69 12.24 -10.95
CA VAL A 48 10.42 12.86 -11.33
C VAL A 48 10.34 14.30 -10.85
N ALA A 49 10.74 14.52 -9.58
CA ALA A 49 10.78 15.85 -8.97
C ALA A 49 11.98 15.96 -8.04
N ASN A 50 12.77 16.98 -8.27
CA ASN A 50 14.01 17.24 -7.55
C ASN A 50 13.73 17.92 -6.21
N GLY A 51 14.41 17.46 -5.16
CA GLY A 51 14.33 17.98 -3.79
C GLY A 51 15.37 19.05 -3.43
N ASP A 52 16.06 19.67 -4.38
CA ASP A 52 17.18 20.59 -4.10
C ASP A 52 16.78 21.74 -3.16
N ARG A 53 15.60 22.30 -3.32
CA ARG A 53 15.11 23.43 -2.51
C ARG A 53 13.93 23.07 -1.62
N VAL A 54 13.05 22.18 -2.09
CA VAL A 54 11.78 21.87 -1.46
C VAL A 54 11.65 20.36 -1.30
N TYR A 55 11.22 19.93 -0.13
CA TYR A 55 10.89 18.52 0.11
C TYR A 55 9.71 18.09 -0.77
N GLN A 56 9.92 17.11 -1.63
CA GLN A 56 8.90 16.47 -2.46
C GLN A 56 8.45 15.18 -1.75
N GLY A 57 7.16 15.06 -1.42
CA GLY A 57 6.68 13.96 -0.57
C GLY A 57 5.47 13.22 -1.11
N HIS A 58 5.26 12.01 -0.65
CA HIS A 58 4.07 11.17 -0.83
C HIS A 58 3.54 11.11 -2.28
N PRO A 59 4.33 10.63 -3.25
CA PRO A 59 3.85 10.50 -4.62
C PRO A 59 2.88 9.31 -4.78
N THR A 60 2.01 9.43 -5.78
CA THR A 60 1.32 8.30 -6.39
C THR A 60 1.41 8.41 -7.91
N THR A 61 1.38 7.29 -8.61
CA THR A 61 1.47 7.22 -10.08
C THR A 61 0.23 6.57 -10.67
N LEU A 62 0.04 6.80 -11.95
CA LEU A 62 -0.99 6.15 -12.76
C LEU A 62 -0.47 6.00 -14.19
N LEU A 63 -0.45 4.77 -14.70
CA LEU A 63 -0.22 4.46 -16.11
C LEU A 63 -1.56 4.38 -16.85
N LEU A 64 -1.68 5.09 -17.97
CA LEU A 64 -2.85 4.99 -18.83
C LEU A 64 -2.89 3.68 -19.62
N PRO A 65 -4.06 3.26 -20.15
CA PRO A 65 -4.21 2.01 -20.90
C PRO A 65 -3.38 1.92 -22.19
N ASN A 66 -2.88 3.07 -22.69
CA ASN A 66 -1.95 3.06 -23.83
C ASN A 66 -0.59 2.42 -23.47
N GLY A 67 -0.31 2.16 -22.17
CA GLY A 67 0.91 1.53 -21.71
C GLY A 67 2.16 2.41 -21.77
N GLN A 68 2.01 3.72 -21.94
CA GLN A 68 3.11 4.66 -22.14
C GLN A 68 2.94 5.98 -21.39
N THR A 69 1.75 6.57 -21.43
CA THR A 69 1.47 7.82 -20.71
C THR A 69 1.29 7.54 -19.22
N MET A 70 2.07 8.24 -18.39
CA MET A 70 2.02 8.16 -16.94
C MET A 70 1.74 9.53 -16.33
N PHE A 71 1.06 9.53 -15.20
CA PHE A 71 0.94 10.69 -14.30
C PHE A 71 1.61 10.39 -12.97
N CYS A 72 2.20 11.41 -12.36
CA CYS A 72 2.68 11.39 -10.99
C CYS A 72 2.15 12.64 -10.28
N VAL A 73 1.53 12.46 -9.13
CA VAL A 73 1.07 13.53 -8.26
C VAL A 73 1.70 13.37 -6.89
N TRP A 74 2.07 14.48 -6.24
CA TRP A 74 2.72 14.43 -4.92
C TRP A 74 2.42 15.69 -4.10
N CYS A 75 2.84 15.72 -2.85
CA CYS A 75 2.71 16.90 -2.00
C CYS A 75 4.06 17.57 -1.71
N ILE A 76 3.99 18.86 -1.39
CA ILE A 76 5.13 19.62 -0.89
C ILE A 76 5.25 19.42 0.62
N ASN A 77 6.45 19.13 1.09
CA ASN A 77 6.77 18.74 2.45
C ASN A 77 6.12 17.39 2.85
N HIS A 78 6.34 16.97 4.09
CA HIS A 78 5.74 15.77 4.63
C HIS A 78 4.25 16.03 4.98
N GLY A 79 3.34 15.79 4.03
CA GLY A 79 1.90 16.00 4.22
C GLY A 79 1.43 17.45 4.11
N GLY A 80 2.08 18.25 3.27
CA GLY A 80 1.65 19.61 2.98
C GLY A 80 0.80 19.74 1.71
N ALA A 81 0.93 20.89 1.01
CA ALA A 81 0.15 21.21 -0.18
C ALA A 81 0.28 20.16 -1.30
N ALA A 82 -0.83 19.81 -1.92
CA ALA A 82 -0.97 18.74 -2.90
C ALA A 82 -0.99 19.26 -4.37
N GLY A 83 -0.36 20.40 -4.62
CA GLY A 83 -0.41 21.04 -5.94
C GLY A 83 0.45 20.45 -7.06
N PRO A 84 1.60 19.79 -6.79
CA PRO A 84 2.45 19.31 -7.87
C PRO A 84 1.89 18.08 -8.60
N MET A 85 1.91 18.14 -9.95
CA MET A 85 1.66 17.01 -10.84
C MET A 85 2.62 17.05 -12.02
N ALA A 86 3.01 15.87 -12.52
CA ALA A 86 3.76 15.73 -13.75
C ALA A 86 3.19 14.62 -14.63
N ARG A 87 3.44 14.74 -15.93
CA ARG A 87 3.11 13.76 -16.96
C ARG A 87 4.36 13.29 -17.66
N SER A 88 4.39 12.03 -17.99
CA SER A 88 5.35 11.39 -18.87
C SER A 88 4.60 10.76 -20.06
N ASP A 89 5.16 10.85 -21.26
CA ASP A 89 4.63 10.20 -22.47
C ASP A 89 5.59 9.11 -23.02
N ASP A 90 6.60 8.72 -22.22
CA ASP A 90 7.65 7.77 -22.59
C ASP A 90 7.86 6.68 -21.52
N GLY A 91 6.79 6.32 -20.80
CA GLY A 91 6.85 5.28 -19.76
C GLY A 91 7.66 5.69 -18.53
N GLY A 92 7.67 6.97 -18.18
CA GLY A 92 8.31 7.48 -16.98
C GLY A 92 9.81 7.75 -17.11
N LEU A 93 10.35 7.90 -18.33
CA LEU A 93 11.75 8.27 -18.55
C LEU A 93 11.95 9.78 -18.46
N THR A 94 11.03 10.56 -19.01
CA THR A 94 11.03 12.03 -18.90
C THR A 94 9.69 12.55 -18.38
N TRP A 95 9.71 13.68 -17.68
CA TRP A 95 8.54 14.21 -16.99
C TRP A 95 8.37 15.71 -17.24
N THR A 96 7.13 16.10 -17.58
CA THR A 96 6.74 17.51 -17.76
C THR A 96 5.76 17.91 -16.66
N ARG A 97 6.04 19.04 -15.99
CA ARG A 97 5.16 19.59 -14.94
C ARG A 97 3.86 20.11 -15.57
N LEU A 98 2.76 19.90 -14.87
CA LEU A 98 1.41 20.29 -15.27
C LEU A 98 0.79 21.38 -14.37
N ASP A 99 1.51 21.91 -13.41
CA ASP A 99 0.99 22.77 -12.35
C ASP A 99 0.15 23.94 -12.88
N ASP A 100 0.61 24.58 -13.96
CA ASP A 100 -0.09 25.71 -14.60
C ASP A 100 -1.35 25.31 -15.39
N GLN A 101 -1.59 24.01 -15.55
CA GLN A 101 -2.74 23.43 -16.25
C GLN A 101 -3.81 22.88 -15.31
N LEU A 102 -3.52 22.89 -14.00
CA LEU A 102 -4.42 22.38 -12.95
C LEU A 102 -5.37 23.48 -12.48
N PRO A 103 -6.55 23.12 -11.92
CA PRO A 103 -7.44 24.08 -11.29
C PRO A 103 -6.72 24.89 -10.20
N GLU A 104 -6.96 26.20 -10.14
CA GLU A 104 -6.33 27.11 -9.17
C GLU A 104 -6.55 26.63 -7.73
N GLY A 105 -7.73 26.07 -7.41
CA GLY A 105 -8.05 25.56 -6.09
C GLY A 105 -7.18 24.38 -5.65
N PHE A 106 -6.60 23.62 -6.58
CA PHE A 106 -5.85 22.40 -6.26
C PHE A 106 -4.61 22.65 -5.37
N VAL A 107 -4.00 23.81 -5.45
CA VAL A 107 -2.87 24.17 -4.57
C VAL A 107 -3.27 24.33 -3.09
N THR A 108 -4.56 24.44 -2.81
CA THR A 108 -5.09 24.49 -1.43
C THR A 108 -5.36 23.11 -0.85
N HIS A 109 -5.41 22.07 -1.68
CA HIS A 109 -5.56 20.69 -1.22
C HIS A 109 -4.34 20.28 -0.39
N GLN A 110 -4.57 19.46 0.63
CA GLN A 110 -3.53 19.06 1.58
C GLN A 110 -3.42 17.54 1.67
N ASN A 111 -2.18 17.13 1.86
CA ASN A 111 -1.77 15.80 2.29
C ASN A 111 -2.07 14.67 1.30
N CYS A 112 -1.01 13.95 0.95
CA CYS A 112 -1.00 12.65 0.29
C CYS A 112 -1.96 12.53 -0.90
N PRO A 113 -1.85 13.39 -1.95
CA PRO A 113 -2.72 13.26 -3.10
C PRO A 113 -2.56 11.87 -3.73
N SER A 114 -3.67 11.27 -4.12
CA SER A 114 -3.68 9.93 -4.73
C SER A 114 -4.44 9.97 -6.05
N ILE A 115 -3.78 9.53 -7.13
CA ILE A 115 -4.34 9.50 -8.47
C ILE A 115 -4.90 8.12 -8.79
N TYR A 116 -6.11 8.08 -9.38
CA TYR A 116 -6.78 6.86 -9.79
C TYR A 116 -7.50 7.03 -11.13
N ARG A 117 -7.59 5.93 -11.84
CA ARG A 117 -8.47 5.77 -13.00
C ARG A 117 -9.68 4.94 -12.56
N ILE A 118 -10.87 5.52 -12.65
CA ILE A 118 -12.12 4.83 -12.29
C ILE A 118 -12.98 4.73 -13.56
N VAL A 119 -13.39 3.50 -13.87
CA VAL A 119 -14.31 3.21 -14.96
C VAL A 119 -15.66 2.87 -14.37
N ASP A 120 -16.72 3.57 -14.78
CA ASP A 120 -18.06 3.28 -14.30
C ASP A 120 -18.65 2.02 -14.99
N PRO A 121 -19.75 1.44 -14.48
CA PRO A 121 -20.38 0.26 -15.08
C PRO A 121 -20.85 0.45 -16.54
N LYS A 122 -20.92 1.67 -17.03
CA LYS A 122 -21.25 2.00 -18.44
C LYS A 122 -20.00 2.15 -19.32
N GLY A 123 -18.80 1.92 -18.74
CA GLY A 123 -17.53 2.04 -19.44
C GLY A 123 -16.97 3.46 -19.54
N LYS A 124 -17.59 4.46 -18.89
CA LYS A 124 -17.04 5.82 -18.87
C LYS A 124 -15.87 5.91 -17.93
N GLU A 125 -14.73 6.30 -18.46
CA GLU A 125 -13.47 6.48 -17.75
C GLU A 125 -13.35 7.90 -17.19
N ARG A 126 -12.82 8.02 -15.97
CA ARG A 126 -12.43 9.27 -15.33
C ARG A 126 -11.11 9.10 -14.60
N LEU A 127 -10.26 10.11 -14.70
CA LEU A 127 -9.08 10.22 -13.87
C LEU A 127 -9.40 11.12 -12.69
N TRP A 128 -9.02 10.68 -11.50
CA TRP A 128 -9.27 11.41 -10.26
C TRP A 128 -7.96 11.63 -9.52
N VAL A 129 -7.80 12.82 -8.94
CA VAL A 129 -6.82 13.05 -7.86
C VAL A 129 -7.59 13.46 -6.63
N PHE A 130 -7.56 12.61 -5.61
CA PHE A 130 -8.12 12.89 -4.30
C PHE A 130 -7.02 13.37 -3.35
N SER A 131 -7.36 14.26 -2.44
CA SER A 131 -6.51 14.73 -1.35
C SER A 131 -7.22 14.55 0.00
N ALA A 132 -6.51 14.63 1.13
CA ALA A 132 -7.14 14.35 2.42
C ALA A 132 -8.02 15.49 2.92
N ALA A 133 -7.61 16.75 2.71
CA ALA A 133 -8.33 17.92 3.20
C ALA A 133 -8.15 19.15 2.29
N LEU A 134 -9.04 20.14 2.45
CA LEU A 134 -8.88 21.50 1.96
C LEU A 134 -8.24 22.39 3.04
N GLY A 135 -7.28 23.21 2.62
CA GLY A 135 -6.62 24.18 3.50
C GLY A 135 -5.84 23.52 4.63
N LYS A 136 -5.55 24.28 5.69
CA LYS A 136 -4.89 23.74 6.88
C LYS A 136 -5.82 22.75 7.59
N ARG A 137 -5.24 21.76 8.29
CA ARG A 137 -5.90 20.66 8.97
C ARG A 137 -7.28 21.01 9.52
N GLY A 138 -8.32 20.28 9.09
CA GLY A 138 -9.69 20.41 9.59
C GLY A 138 -10.73 20.93 8.56
N GLY A 139 -10.33 21.17 7.32
CA GLY A 139 -11.24 21.53 6.23
C GLY A 139 -12.08 20.32 5.75
N PRO A 140 -13.00 20.56 4.78
CA PRO A 140 -13.79 19.50 4.18
C PRO A 140 -12.95 18.37 3.63
N ALA A 141 -13.39 17.13 3.89
CA ALA A 141 -12.61 15.94 3.62
C ALA A 141 -12.72 15.48 2.17
N MET A 142 -11.63 14.90 1.70
CA MET A 142 -11.44 14.36 0.36
C MET A 142 -11.88 15.30 -0.77
N PRO A 143 -11.33 16.52 -0.86
CA PRO A 143 -11.42 17.32 -2.07
C PRO A 143 -10.74 16.59 -3.21
N SER A 144 -11.17 16.86 -4.45
CA SER A 144 -10.63 16.18 -5.61
C SER A 144 -10.65 17.06 -6.86
N ILE A 145 -9.80 16.72 -7.81
CA ILE A 145 -9.90 17.18 -9.20
C ILE A 145 -10.12 15.97 -10.10
N MET A 146 -10.78 16.19 -11.23
CA MET A 146 -11.18 15.13 -12.14
C MET A 146 -10.95 15.52 -13.60
N SER A 147 -10.55 14.53 -14.41
CA SER A 147 -10.43 14.64 -15.86
C SER A 147 -11.32 13.59 -16.53
N GLU A 148 -12.00 13.98 -17.63
CA GLU A 148 -12.79 13.09 -18.50
C GLU A 148 -12.17 12.92 -19.90
N ASP A 149 -10.98 13.46 -20.12
CA ASP A 149 -10.28 13.50 -21.41
C ASP A 149 -8.83 12.95 -21.32
N SER A 150 -8.64 11.94 -20.48
CA SER A 150 -7.34 11.27 -20.25
C SER A 150 -6.25 12.23 -19.74
N GLY A 151 -6.63 13.18 -18.89
CA GLY A 151 -5.71 14.07 -18.18
C GLY A 151 -5.25 15.28 -19.01
N LYS A 152 -5.95 15.63 -20.10
CA LYS A 152 -5.67 16.84 -20.87
C LYS A 152 -6.20 18.09 -20.16
N THR A 153 -7.39 17.97 -19.57
CA THR A 153 -8.00 19.05 -18.75
C THR A 153 -8.47 18.49 -17.42
N TRP A 154 -8.45 19.33 -16.39
CA TRP A 154 -8.84 18.99 -15.03
C TRP A 154 -9.83 19.99 -14.49
N LYS A 155 -10.81 19.54 -13.71
CA LYS A 155 -11.78 20.40 -13.03
C LYS A 155 -11.85 20.07 -11.55
N GLU A 156 -12.05 21.11 -10.74
CA GLU A 156 -12.33 20.99 -9.32
C GLU A 156 -13.67 20.27 -9.09
N MET A 157 -13.71 19.39 -8.09
CA MET A 157 -14.90 18.66 -7.71
C MET A 157 -15.29 18.97 -6.27
N PRO A 158 -16.58 18.92 -5.92
CA PRO A 158 -16.99 19.08 -4.53
C PRO A 158 -16.31 18.04 -3.62
N PRO A 159 -15.88 18.42 -2.41
CA PRO A 159 -15.37 17.47 -1.41
C PRO A 159 -16.42 16.40 -1.08
N LEU A 160 -15.98 15.19 -0.76
CA LEU A 160 -16.87 14.08 -0.39
C LEU A 160 -17.62 14.32 0.93
N GLY A 161 -17.11 15.18 1.80
CA GLY A 161 -17.79 15.61 3.01
C GLY A 161 -17.30 14.97 4.30
N LYS A 162 -17.94 15.31 5.42
CA LYS A 162 -17.46 15.02 6.79
C LYS A 162 -17.31 13.53 7.12
N ASP A 163 -18.07 12.67 6.49
CA ASP A 163 -17.98 11.21 6.75
C ASP A 163 -16.67 10.63 6.23
N PHE A 164 -15.97 11.34 5.33
CA PHE A 164 -14.68 11.00 4.75
C PHE A 164 -13.51 11.71 5.43
N ASN A 165 -13.70 12.29 6.62
CA ASN A 165 -12.60 12.90 7.36
C ASN A 165 -11.49 11.90 7.61
N CYS A 166 -10.27 12.24 7.17
CA CYS A 166 -9.08 11.40 7.25
C CYS A 166 -7.82 12.27 7.23
N ILE A 167 -6.69 11.69 7.60
CA ILE A 167 -5.38 12.34 7.46
C ILE A 167 -4.78 12.08 6.08
N MET A 168 -5.15 10.95 5.48
CA MET A 168 -4.72 10.52 4.15
C MET A 168 -5.95 10.03 3.38
N THR A 169 -6.00 10.40 2.11
CA THR A 169 -7.10 10.01 1.22
C THR A 169 -7.06 8.51 0.89
N TRP A 170 -7.78 8.10 -0.13
CA TRP A 170 -7.79 6.72 -0.59
C TRP A 170 -6.39 6.13 -0.64
N SER A 171 -6.18 5.08 0.11
CA SER A 171 -4.91 4.34 0.11
C SER A 171 -4.90 3.26 -0.95
N SER A 172 -6.08 2.77 -1.33
CA SER A 172 -6.27 1.76 -2.36
C SER A 172 -7.65 1.90 -2.98
N GLN A 173 -7.74 1.62 -4.27
CA GLN A 173 -9.00 1.43 -4.99
C GLN A 173 -8.88 0.19 -5.86
N ILE A 174 -9.96 -0.62 -5.94
CA ILE A 174 -9.99 -1.82 -6.75
C ILE A 174 -11.35 -1.96 -7.43
N PRO A 175 -11.41 -2.27 -8.74
CA PRO A 175 -12.66 -2.59 -9.41
C PRO A 175 -13.25 -3.90 -8.86
N LEU A 176 -14.56 -3.91 -8.64
CA LEU A 176 -15.32 -5.09 -8.23
C LEU A 176 -15.94 -5.77 -9.45
N LYS A 177 -16.37 -7.02 -9.28
CA LYS A 177 -16.95 -7.85 -10.37
C LYS A 177 -18.25 -7.28 -10.96
N ASP A 178 -18.98 -6.47 -10.19
CA ASP A 178 -20.21 -5.80 -10.64
C ASP A 178 -19.97 -4.48 -11.39
N GLY A 179 -18.70 -4.12 -11.64
CA GLY A 179 -18.29 -2.90 -12.30
C GLY A 179 -18.23 -1.68 -11.38
N SER A 180 -18.57 -1.82 -10.10
CA SER A 180 -18.35 -0.78 -9.10
C SER A 180 -16.86 -0.74 -8.68
N THR A 181 -16.48 0.27 -7.91
CA THR A 181 -15.12 0.40 -7.38
C THR A 181 -15.15 0.50 -5.86
N LEU A 182 -14.40 -0.35 -5.20
CA LEU A 182 -14.14 -0.31 -3.76
C LEU A 182 -12.95 0.62 -3.49
N GLY A 183 -13.15 1.62 -2.63
CA GLY A 183 -12.09 2.48 -2.10
C GLY A 183 -11.87 2.23 -0.61
N MET A 184 -10.62 2.25 -0.17
CA MET A 184 -10.25 2.08 1.24
C MET A 184 -9.32 3.18 1.72
N PHE A 185 -9.53 3.61 2.95
CA PHE A 185 -8.73 4.62 3.65
C PHE A 185 -8.70 4.32 5.15
N HIS A 186 -8.00 5.15 5.92
CA HIS A 186 -7.98 5.01 7.37
C HIS A 186 -8.21 6.36 8.05
N ARG A 187 -8.60 6.31 9.32
CA ARG A 187 -8.71 7.48 10.20
C ARG A 187 -8.51 7.11 11.66
N GLY A 188 -8.22 8.08 12.48
CA GLY A 188 -8.37 8.04 13.92
C GLY A 188 -9.56 8.86 14.41
N PRO A 189 -9.70 9.04 15.72
CA PRO A 189 -10.76 9.84 16.32
C PRO A 189 -10.84 11.26 15.73
N GLY A 190 -12.02 11.64 15.24
CA GLY A 190 -12.24 12.93 14.59
C GLY A 190 -11.50 13.13 13.26
N GLY A 191 -11.08 12.05 12.59
CA GLY A 191 -10.32 12.11 11.33
C GLY A 191 -8.82 12.37 11.52
N ALA A 192 -8.31 12.43 12.75
CA ALA A 192 -6.91 12.68 13.02
C ALA A 192 -6.06 11.41 12.85
N ASP A 193 -4.76 11.60 12.60
CA ASP A 193 -3.75 10.52 12.57
C ASP A 193 -3.25 10.22 13.98
N ARG A 194 -4.12 9.68 14.79
CA ARG A 194 -3.81 9.28 16.16
C ARG A 194 -4.59 8.04 16.58
N SER A 195 -3.97 7.23 17.42
CA SER A 195 -4.56 6.02 17.99
C SER A 195 -5.88 6.28 18.77
N PRO A 196 -6.85 5.35 18.67
CA PRO A 196 -6.84 4.15 17.88
C PRO A 196 -7.17 4.45 16.41
N LEU A 197 -6.41 3.83 15.48
CA LEU A 197 -6.70 3.90 14.05
C LEU A 197 -7.67 2.78 13.64
N GLU A 198 -8.48 3.09 12.63
CA GLU A 198 -9.41 2.17 11.99
C GLU A 198 -9.34 2.29 10.46
N VAL A 199 -9.53 1.18 9.76
CA VAL A 199 -9.62 1.14 8.30
C VAL A 199 -11.08 1.11 7.88
N LEU A 200 -11.40 1.92 6.88
CA LEU A 200 -12.74 2.06 6.33
C LEU A 200 -12.76 1.74 4.84
N GLN A 201 -13.93 1.35 4.38
CA GLN A 201 -14.23 1.16 2.97
C GLN A 201 -15.44 1.99 2.54
N SER A 202 -15.52 2.27 1.24
CA SER A 202 -16.68 2.85 0.59
C SER A 202 -16.71 2.41 -0.88
N VAL A 203 -17.86 2.41 -1.50
CA VAL A 203 -18.07 1.93 -2.88
C VAL A 203 -18.67 3.05 -3.75
N THR A 204 -18.15 3.20 -4.95
CA THR A 204 -18.73 4.02 -6.01
C THR A 204 -19.30 3.14 -7.12
N LYS A 205 -20.48 3.54 -7.66
CA LYS A 205 -21.15 2.86 -8.78
C LYS A 205 -21.28 3.76 -10.01
N ASP A 206 -20.72 4.95 -9.96
CA ASP A 206 -20.86 6.00 -10.99
C ASP A 206 -19.51 6.60 -11.41
N GLY A 207 -18.43 5.83 -11.21
CA GLY A 207 -17.10 6.25 -11.63
C GLY A 207 -16.49 7.33 -10.74
N GLY A 208 -16.78 7.31 -9.44
CA GLY A 208 -16.19 8.20 -8.45
C GLY A 208 -16.97 9.48 -8.17
N LEU A 209 -18.11 9.71 -8.84
CA LEU A 209 -18.93 10.92 -8.64
C LEU A 209 -19.62 10.92 -7.27
N THR A 210 -20.13 9.76 -6.84
CA THR A 210 -20.67 9.56 -5.50
C THR A 210 -20.10 8.30 -4.86
N TRP A 211 -20.08 8.28 -3.53
CA TRP A 211 -19.55 7.18 -2.73
C TRP A 211 -20.56 6.81 -1.64
N SER A 212 -20.66 5.53 -1.33
CA SER A 212 -21.45 5.05 -0.20
C SER A 212 -20.90 5.62 1.11
N LYS A 213 -21.73 5.64 2.16
CA LYS A 213 -21.24 6.00 3.49
C LYS A 213 -20.11 5.07 3.89
N PRO A 214 -18.95 5.59 4.38
CA PRO A 214 -17.84 4.74 4.80
C PRO A 214 -18.20 3.81 5.96
N GLU A 215 -17.73 2.57 5.88
CA GLU A 215 -17.91 1.53 6.88
C GLU A 215 -16.55 1.09 7.44
N VAL A 216 -16.48 0.91 8.77
CA VAL A 216 -15.27 0.40 9.43
C VAL A 216 -15.16 -1.10 9.17
N VAL A 217 -14.04 -1.53 8.59
CA VAL A 217 -13.76 -2.94 8.24
C VAL A 217 -12.60 -3.54 9.04
N ALA A 218 -11.72 -2.72 9.59
CA ALA A 218 -10.67 -3.19 10.50
C ALA A 218 -10.46 -2.22 11.65
N LYS A 219 -10.52 -2.76 12.86
CA LYS A 219 -10.14 -2.14 14.13
C LYS A 219 -9.59 -3.24 15.03
N VAL A 220 -8.37 -3.07 15.51
CA VAL A 220 -7.67 -4.11 16.27
C VAL A 220 -7.24 -3.55 17.61
N GLU A 221 -7.66 -4.22 18.69
CA GLU A 221 -7.25 -3.82 20.03
C GLU A 221 -5.72 -3.88 20.19
N GLY A 222 -5.14 -2.82 20.72
CA GLY A 222 -3.69 -2.70 20.94
C GLY A 222 -2.85 -2.41 19.69
N LYS A 223 -3.42 -2.48 18.47
CA LYS A 223 -2.77 -2.17 17.20
C LYS A 223 -3.47 -1.02 16.47
N ASP A 224 -2.76 -0.38 15.54
CA ASP A 224 -3.26 0.73 14.74
C ASP A 224 -3.19 0.39 13.24
N PRO A 225 -4.17 -0.36 12.68
CA PRO A 225 -4.23 -0.66 11.26
C PRO A 225 -4.46 0.63 10.46
N CYS A 226 -3.64 0.84 9.44
CA CYS A 226 -3.76 2.00 8.56
C CYS A 226 -3.20 1.71 7.15
N GLU A 227 -3.35 2.69 6.25
CA GLU A 227 -2.79 2.64 4.89
C GLU A 227 -3.12 1.32 4.14
N PRO A 228 -4.40 0.96 4.01
CA PRO A 228 -4.79 -0.30 3.37
C PRO A 228 -4.39 -0.35 1.90
N PHE A 229 -3.93 -1.52 1.45
CA PHE A 229 -3.73 -1.87 0.05
C PHE A 229 -4.48 -3.16 -0.27
N VAL A 230 -5.40 -3.11 -1.23
CA VAL A 230 -6.21 -4.27 -1.63
C VAL A 230 -5.67 -4.86 -2.91
N LEU A 231 -5.52 -6.16 -2.92
CA LEU A 231 -5.16 -6.96 -4.08
C LEU A 231 -6.13 -8.14 -4.25
N ARG A 232 -6.23 -8.67 -5.46
CA ARG A 232 -7.13 -9.78 -5.80
C ARG A 232 -6.32 -11.05 -6.04
N SER A 233 -6.85 -12.19 -5.61
CA SER A 233 -6.27 -13.50 -5.93
C SER A 233 -6.22 -13.74 -7.45
N PRO A 234 -5.25 -14.51 -7.96
CA PRO A 234 -5.12 -14.76 -9.41
C PRO A 234 -6.35 -15.40 -10.05
N ASP A 235 -7.08 -16.21 -9.30
CA ASP A 235 -8.35 -16.83 -9.74
C ASP A 235 -9.55 -15.87 -9.64
N GLY A 236 -9.32 -14.66 -9.11
CA GLY A 236 -10.34 -13.62 -8.96
C GLY A 236 -11.34 -13.86 -7.84
N THR A 237 -11.21 -14.91 -7.02
CA THR A 237 -12.23 -15.31 -6.04
C THR A 237 -12.12 -14.60 -4.70
N GLU A 238 -10.94 -14.11 -4.33
CA GLU A 238 -10.67 -13.53 -3.02
C GLU A 238 -9.98 -12.16 -3.14
N LEU A 239 -10.33 -11.24 -2.26
CA LEU A 239 -9.58 -10.00 -2.02
C LEU A 239 -8.72 -10.17 -0.77
N CYS A 240 -7.50 -9.66 -0.82
CA CYS A 240 -6.62 -9.50 0.34
C CYS A 240 -6.35 -8.01 0.58
N CYS A 241 -6.48 -7.55 1.81
CA CYS A 241 -6.12 -6.21 2.22
C CYS A 241 -4.88 -6.26 3.12
N LEU A 242 -3.78 -5.69 2.66
CA LEU A 242 -2.57 -5.47 3.46
C LEU A 242 -2.68 -4.12 4.15
N MET A 243 -2.26 -4.03 5.42
CA MET A 243 -2.36 -2.83 6.23
C MET A 243 -1.06 -2.63 7.02
N ARG A 244 -0.55 -1.39 7.03
CA ARG A 244 0.49 -1.00 7.97
C ARG A 244 -0.02 -1.14 9.41
N GLU A 245 0.85 -1.52 10.33
CA GLU A 245 0.65 -1.39 11.78
C GLU A 245 1.42 -0.15 12.28
N ASN A 246 0.72 0.93 12.59
CA ASN A 246 1.32 2.26 12.80
C ASN A 246 2.17 2.39 14.07
N LYS A 247 1.97 1.53 15.07
CA LYS A 247 2.82 1.49 16.29
C LYS A 247 4.15 0.79 16.07
N HIS A 248 4.31 0.08 14.94
CA HIS A 248 5.49 -0.75 14.62
C HIS A 248 5.82 -1.78 15.72
N LYS A 249 4.77 -2.29 16.39
CA LYS A 249 4.88 -3.33 17.42
C LYS A 249 4.56 -4.70 16.82
N GLY A 250 5.46 -5.23 16.00
CA GLY A 250 5.28 -6.50 15.34
C GLY A 250 5.21 -6.36 13.81
N ARG A 251 4.39 -7.21 13.20
CA ARG A 251 4.22 -7.25 11.75
C ARG A 251 3.10 -6.33 11.28
N SER A 252 3.11 -6.02 9.99
CA SER A 252 1.95 -5.47 9.28
C SER A 252 0.77 -6.44 9.36
N LEU A 253 -0.41 -6.00 8.99
CA LEU A 253 -1.65 -6.75 9.11
C LEU A 253 -2.19 -7.10 7.73
N MET A 254 -2.97 -8.19 7.67
CA MET A 254 -3.72 -8.56 6.48
C MET A 254 -5.08 -9.15 6.86
N MET A 255 -6.07 -9.01 5.96
CA MET A 255 -7.39 -9.62 6.07
C MET A 255 -7.90 -10.01 4.68
N PHE A 256 -8.89 -10.89 4.62
CA PHE A 256 -9.37 -11.50 3.39
C PHE A 256 -10.88 -11.38 3.25
N SER A 257 -11.37 -11.31 2.01
CA SER A 257 -12.79 -11.30 1.66
C SER A 257 -13.04 -12.18 0.44
N GLY A 258 -13.93 -13.15 0.56
CA GLY A 258 -14.39 -14.01 -0.55
C GLY A 258 -15.67 -13.51 -1.23
N ASP A 259 -16.18 -12.33 -0.90
CA ASP A 259 -17.47 -11.79 -1.35
C ASP A 259 -17.42 -10.32 -1.80
N GLU A 260 -16.30 -9.95 -2.44
CA GLU A 260 -16.10 -8.60 -3.00
C GLU A 260 -16.11 -7.48 -1.93
N GLY A 261 -15.57 -7.74 -0.75
CA GLY A 261 -15.45 -6.76 0.32
C GLY A 261 -16.70 -6.58 1.18
N LYS A 262 -17.77 -7.37 0.98
CA LYS A 262 -18.97 -7.30 1.82
C LYS A 262 -18.69 -7.79 3.24
N ASN A 263 -17.88 -8.83 3.38
CA ASN A 263 -17.41 -9.34 4.64
C ASN A 263 -15.90 -9.55 4.61
N TRP A 264 -15.22 -9.19 5.70
CA TRP A 264 -13.78 -9.36 5.87
C TRP A 264 -13.47 -10.29 7.04
N SER A 265 -12.43 -11.09 6.89
CA SER A 265 -11.88 -11.86 8.01
C SER A 265 -11.33 -10.94 9.09
N LYS A 266 -11.10 -11.47 10.30
CA LYS A 266 -10.31 -10.75 11.30
C LYS A 266 -8.91 -10.51 10.78
N PRO A 267 -8.32 -9.30 11.02
CA PRO A 267 -6.93 -9.03 10.68
C PRO A 267 -5.97 -9.98 11.40
N ILE A 268 -5.00 -10.49 10.64
CA ILE A 268 -3.88 -11.31 11.13
C ILE A 268 -2.55 -10.68 10.69
N ASP A 269 -1.44 -11.14 11.26
CA ASP A 269 -0.11 -10.67 10.92
C ASP A 269 0.28 -11.09 9.48
N THR A 270 0.93 -10.19 8.73
CA THR A 270 1.51 -10.51 7.41
C THR A 270 2.71 -11.46 7.56
N PRO A 271 3.16 -12.13 6.47
CA PRO A 271 4.51 -12.66 6.42
C PRO A 271 5.56 -11.62 6.82
N TRP A 272 6.66 -12.06 7.45
CA TRP A 272 7.75 -11.13 7.81
C TRP A 272 8.24 -10.32 6.61
N GLY A 273 8.33 -10.97 5.45
CA GLY A 273 8.74 -10.37 4.18
C GLY A 273 7.90 -9.15 3.75
N LEU A 274 6.67 -9.05 4.19
CA LEU A 274 5.72 -7.96 3.90
C LEU A 274 5.52 -6.99 5.08
N THR A 275 6.38 -7.02 6.09
CA THR A 275 6.28 -6.06 7.20
C THR A 275 6.82 -4.70 6.78
N GLY A 276 5.96 -3.71 6.69
CA GLY A 276 6.36 -2.37 6.27
C GLY A 276 5.21 -1.37 6.22
N ASP A 277 5.50 -0.19 5.70
CA ASP A 277 4.57 0.93 5.64
C ASP A 277 4.17 1.24 4.20
N ARG A 278 2.87 1.48 4.00
CA ARG A 278 2.28 1.91 2.73
C ARG A 278 2.59 0.95 1.59
N HIS A 279 2.03 -0.25 1.67
CA HIS A 279 2.11 -1.24 0.60
C HIS A 279 1.41 -0.72 -0.66
N TYR A 280 2.02 -0.97 -1.80
CA TYR A 280 1.41 -0.82 -3.11
C TYR A 280 2.08 -1.80 -4.06
N GLY A 281 1.33 -2.43 -4.96
CA GLY A 281 1.91 -3.48 -5.79
C GLY A 281 1.12 -3.76 -7.05
N LEU A 282 1.70 -4.60 -7.88
CA LEU A 282 1.13 -5.08 -9.14
C LEU A 282 1.35 -6.58 -9.28
N GLN A 283 0.51 -7.20 -10.08
CA GLN A 283 0.68 -8.58 -10.50
C GLN A 283 1.38 -8.61 -11.85
N THR A 284 2.40 -9.45 -11.97
CA THR A 284 3.12 -9.70 -13.23
C THR A 284 2.41 -10.76 -14.08
N GLU A 285 2.76 -10.87 -15.37
CA GLU A 285 2.13 -11.82 -16.28
C GLU A 285 2.28 -13.29 -15.86
N ASP A 286 3.35 -13.61 -15.14
CA ASP A 286 3.58 -14.95 -14.57
C ASP A 286 2.79 -15.23 -13.27
N GLY A 287 1.90 -14.29 -12.87
CA GLY A 287 1.00 -14.43 -11.72
C GLY A 287 1.62 -14.07 -10.38
N ARG A 288 2.88 -13.68 -10.32
CA ARG A 288 3.52 -13.21 -9.09
C ARG A 288 3.09 -11.79 -8.74
N TRP A 289 3.18 -11.46 -7.46
CA TRP A 289 3.02 -10.12 -6.94
C TRP A 289 4.38 -9.48 -6.66
N VAL A 290 4.52 -8.23 -7.09
CA VAL A 290 5.62 -7.33 -6.73
C VAL A 290 5.01 -6.21 -5.89
N ILE A 291 5.32 -6.16 -4.60
CA ILE A 291 4.72 -5.23 -3.64
C ILE A 291 5.83 -4.36 -3.06
N ALA A 292 5.78 -3.05 -3.35
CA ALA A 292 6.73 -2.08 -2.84
C ALA A 292 6.21 -1.41 -1.56
N PHE A 293 7.13 -1.08 -0.66
CA PHE A 293 6.84 -0.44 0.62
C PHE A 293 8.12 0.08 1.29
N ARG A 294 7.98 0.88 2.33
CA ARG A 294 9.08 1.15 3.27
C ARG A 294 9.25 -0.04 4.21
N ASP A 295 10.43 -0.63 4.22
CA ASP A 295 10.72 -1.76 5.10
C ASP A 295 10.76 -1.33 6.57
N MET A 296 9.93 -1.96 7.39
CA MET A 296 9.89 -1.75 8.84
C MET A 296 10.02 -3.05 9.63
N ALA A 297 10.41 -4.15 8.96
CA ALA A 297 10.58 -5.45 9.62
C ALA A 297 11.75 -5.40 10.61
N GLN A 298 11.52 -5.87 11.83
CA GLN A 298 12.56 -5.97 12.84
C GLN A 298 13.71 -6.83 12.34
N ASN A 299 14.95 -6.39 12.62
CA ASN A 299 16.19 -7.04 12.21
C ASN A 299 16.37 -7.19 10.68
N SER A 300 15.61 -6.42 9.89
CA SER A 300 15.81 -6.40 8.46
C SER A 300 17.07 -5.61 8.08
N PRO A 301 17.93 -6.13 7.19
CA PRO A 301 19.10 -5.42 6.70
C PRO A 301 18.73 -4.24 5.78
N THR A 302 17.45 -4.17 5.35
CA THR A 302 16.92 -3.08 4.52
C THR A 302 15.95 -2.18 5.29
N TRP A 303 15.96 -2.25 6.62
CA TRP A 303 15.08 -1.45 7.48
C TRP A 303 15.17 0.05 7.16
N GLY A 304 14.01 0.69 7.03
CA GLY A 304 13.88 2.10 6.71
C GLY A 304 14.10 2.47 5.24
N HIS A 305 14.43 1.50 4.37
CA HIS A 305 14.64 1.73 2.95
C HIS A 305 13.41 1.37 2.11
N PHE A 306 13.41 1.83 0.86
CA PHE A 306 12.39 1.48 -0.11
C PHE A 306 12.71 0.14 -0.76
N VAL A 307 11.82 -0.82 -0.60
CA VAL A 307 11.99 -2.20 -1.04
C VAL A 307 10.78 -2.68 -1.85
N ALA A 308 10.97 -3.74 -2.63
CA ALA A 308 9.89 -4.55 -3.19
C ALA A 308 10.01 -5.98 -2.69
N TRP A 309 8.90 -6.57 -2.28
CA TRP A 309 8.74 -7.99 -2.03
C TRP A 309 8.24 -8.68 -3.30
N VAL A 310 8.76 -9.87 -3.58
CA VAL A 310 8.36 -10.72 -4.71
C VAL A 310 7.90 -12.07 -4.20
N GLY A 311 6.71 -12.50 -4.65
CA GLY A 311 6.15 -13.77 -4.26
C GLY A 311 4.79 -14.05 -4.91
N SER A 312 4.20 -15.19 -4.61
CA SER A 312 2.87 -15.58 -5.08
C SER A 312 1.76 -15.09 -4.13
N TYR A 313 0.52 -15.09 -4.61
CA TYR A 313 -0.64 -14.88 -3.73
C TYR A 313 -0.72 -15.97 -2.65
N ASP A 314 -0.33 -17.21 -2.99
CA ASP A 314 -0.26 -18.33 -2.03
C ASP A 314 0.72 -18.08 -0.89
N ASP A 315 1.84 -17.39 -1.16
CA ASP A 315 2.79 -16.99 -0.11
C ASP A 315 2.14 -16.01 0.87
N ILE A 316 1.38 -15.04 0.36
CA ILE A 316 0.63 -14.10 1.21
C ILE A 316 -0.42 -14.88 2.02
N ARG A 317 -1.24 -15.67 1.36
CA ARG A 317 -2.40 -16.36 1.95
C ARG A 317 -2.00 -17.33 3.05
N ASN A 318 -0.87 -18.01 2.89
CA ASN A 318 -0.37 -19.04 3.81
C ASN A 318 0.76 -18.54 4.73
N GLY A 319 1.03 -17.24 4.78
CA GLY A 319 2.02 -16.65 5.68
C GLY A 319 3.48 -17.03 5.36
N LYS A 320 3.76 -17.45 4.11
CA LYS A 320 5.10 -17.82 3.65
C LYS A 320 5.96 -16.57 3.41
N PRO A 321 7.29 -16.66 3.52
CA PRO A 321 8.18 -15.49 3.43
C PRO A 321 8.17 -14.79 2.06
N GLY A 322 7.74 -15.47 0.98
CA GLY A 322 7.91 -15.03 -0.40
C GLY A 322 9.20 -15.58 -1.01
N GLN A 323 9.54 -15.13 -2.20
CA GLN A 323 10.68 -15.63 -2.96
C GLN A 323 11.96 -14.83 -2.65
N TYR A 324 11.90 -13.51 -2.74
CA TYR A 324 13.00 -12.60 -2.42
C TYR A 324 12.50 -11.17 -2.22
N ARG A 325 13.40 -10.29 -1.77
CA ARG A 325 13.20 -8.83 -1.76
C ARG A 325 14.20 -8.14 -2.66
N ILE A 326 13.82 -6.97 -3.17
CA ILE A 326 14.68 -6.07 -3.91
C ILE A 326 14.77 -4.77 -3.10
N LYS A 327 15.98 -4.33 -2.74
CA LYS A 327 16.20 -2.99 -2.23
C LYS A 327 16.30 -2.05 -3.42
N LEU A 328 15.22 -1.30 -3.65
CA LEU A 328 15.04 -0.43 -4.81
C LEU A 328 15.83 0.88 -4.68
N LEU A 329 15.67 1.55 -3.52
CA LEU A 329 16.32 2.83 -3.24
C LEU A 329 16.81 2.90 -1.80
N HIS A 330 18.01 3.43 -1.61
CA HIS A 330 18.58 3.72 -0.30
C HIS A 330 18.09 5.07 0.21
N SER A 331 17.52 5.12 1.40
CA SER A 331 17.18 6.37 2.07
C SER A 331 18.33 6.86 2.93
N PHE A 332 18.85 8.05 2.61
CA PHE A 332 19.87 8.77 3.43
C PHE A 332 19.24 9.63 4.52
N ALA A 333 17.92 9.56 4.71
CA ALA A 333 17.17 10.20 5.79
C ALA A 333 16.55 9.18 6.76
N GLY A 334 17.16 8.01 6.92
CA GLY A 334 16.64 6.92 7.73
C GLY A 334 15.34 6.39 7.13
N ARG A 335 14.30 6.23 7.95
CA ARG A 335 13.01 5.69 7.53
C ARG A 335 12.07 6.72 6.84
N ASP A 336 12.56 7.89 6.50
CA ASP A 336 11.72 8.88 5.82
C ASP A 336 11.76 8.66 4.30
N CYS A 337 10.96 7.72 3.83
CA CYS A 337 10.71 7.38 2.43
C CYS A 337 9.44 6.51 2.35
N GLY A 338 9.06 6.06 1.16
CA GLY A 338 7.90 5.18 0.95
C GLY A 338 6.76 5.89 0.23
N TYR A 339 5.53 5.41 0.39
CA TYR A 339 4.36 5.89 -0.37
C TYR A 339 4.56 5.67 -1.87
N PRO A 340 4.53 4.40 -2.31
CA PRO A 340 4.87 4.06 -3.68
C PRO A 340 3.74 4.28 -4.67
N GLY A 341 4.12 4.62 -5.91
CA GLY A 341 3.38 4.27 -7.10
C GLY A 341 4.11 3.13 -7.81
N MET A 342 3.38 2.21 -8.44
CA MET A 342 3.96 1.10 -9.19
C MET A 342 3.21 0.86 -10.49
N GLU A 343 3.94 0.84 -11.58
CA GLU A 343 3.40 0.65 -12.91
C GLU A 343 4.15 -0.46 -13.64
N LEU A 344 3.42 -1.25 -14.43
CA LEU A 344 3.96 -2.28 -15.31
C LEU A 344 3.81 -1.83 -16.76
N LEU A 345 4.93 -1.57 -17.43
CA LEU A 345 4.96 -1.20 -18.84
C LEU A 345 4.77 -2.44 -19.71
N ARG A 346 4.40 -2.22 -20.98
CA ARG A 346 4.19 -3.32 -21.96
C ARG A 346 5.43 -4.17 -22.25
N ASP A 347 6.62 -3.62 -22.01
CA ASP A 347 7.89 -4.33 -22.17
C ASP A 347 8.33 -5.04 -20.88
N GLU A 348 7.41 -5.24 -19.94
CA GLU A 348 7.63 -5.83 -18.61
C GLU A 348 8.52 -5.01 -17.68
N THR A 349 8.85 -3.75 -18.01
CA THR A 349 9.55 -2.87 -17.09
C THR A 349 8.60 -2.45 -15.97
N ILE A 350 9.02 -2.70 -14.73
CA ILE A 350 8.35 -2.21 -13.51
C ILE A 350 8.96 -0.86 -13.18
N VAL A 351 8.10 0.14 -12.99
CA VAL A 351 8.45 1.50 -12.57
C VAL A 351 7.93 1.70 -11.15
N ALA A 352 8.82 1.65 -10.17
CA ALA A 352 8.50 1.82 -8.75
C ALA A 352 8.93 3.23 -8.30
N THR A 353 7.96 4.10 -8.04
CA THR A 353 8.17 5.51 -7.72
C THR A 353 7.92 5.76 -6.23
N THR A 354 8.78 6.54 -5.60
CA THR A 354 8.61 6.96 -4.19
C THR A 354 9.22 8.32 -3.92
N TYR A 355 8.98 8.88 -2.75
CA TYR A 355 9.79 9.97 -2.24
C TYR A 355 10.93 9.43 -1.37
N VAL A 356 12.11 9.99 -1.52
CA VAL A 356 13.28 9.53 -0.79
C VAL A 356 14.41 10.60 -0.82
N LYS A 357 15.18 10.68 0.27
CA LYS A 357 16.51 11.31 0.19
C LYS A 357 17.48 10.26 -0.38
N TYR A 358 17.63 10.23 -1.70
CA TYR A 358 18.33 9.16 -2.43
C TYR A 358 19.85 9.36 -2.54
N ARG A 359 20.38 10.51 -2.09
CA ARG A 359 21.83 10.80 -2.05
C ARG A 359 22.20 11.61 -0.81
N LYS A 360 23.48 11.58 -0.44
CA LYS A 360 24.04 12.44 0.59
C LYS A 360 24.09 13.89 0.10
N GLY A 361 24.02 14.84 1.02
CA GLY A 361 24.13 16.26 0.68
C GLY A 361 23.08 17.12 1.38
N LYS A 362 22.95 18.35 0.90
CA LYS A 362 22.01 19.36 1.44
C LYS A 362 20.59 19.21 0.88
N GLU A 363 20.42 18.47 -0.19
CA GLU A 363 19.15 18.24 -0.86
C GLU A 363 18.15 17.58 0.11
N ARG A 364 16.89 17.92 -0.09
CA ARG A 364 15.76 17.32 0.62
C ARG A 364 15.29 16.05 -0.11
N HIS A 365 14.14 15.53 0.24
CA HIS A 365 13.52 14.41 -0.45
C HIS A 365 13.11 14.79 -1.87
N SER A 366 13.36 13.89 -2.78
CA SER A 366 12.96 13.94 -4.20
C SER A 366 11.93 12.87 -4.47
N VAL A 367 11.11 13.02 -5.50
CA VAL A 367 10.34 11.93 -6.08
C VAL A 367 11.22 11.23 -7.10
N VAL A 368 11.49 9.94 -6.86
CA VAL A 368 12.42 9.13 -7.66
C VAL A 368 11.76 7.81 -8.01
N SER A 369 11.90 7.39 -9.26
CA SER A 369 11.50 6.06 -9.73
C SER A 369 12.71 5.15 -9.85
N ALA A 370 12.58 3.89 -9.43
CA ALA A 370 13.49 2.80 -9.77
C ALA A 370 12.85 1.93 -10.86
N ARG A 371 13.63 1.54 -11.87
CA ARG A 371 13.15 0.79 -13.05
C ARG A 371 13.87 -0.54 -13.13
N PHE A 372 13.12 -1.63 -13.27
CA PHE A 372 13.68 -2.98 -13.35
C PHE A 372 12.72 -3.94 -14.06
N LYS A 373 13.25 -5.08 -14.53
CA LYS A 373 12.44 -6.20 -15.03
C LYS A 373 12.57 -7.38 -14.07
N LEU A 374 11.45 -8.03 -13.76
CA LEU A 374 11.45 -9.14 -12.81
C LEU A 374 12.33 -10.31 -13.28
N LYS A 375 12.30 -10.61 -14.57
CA LYS A 375 13.15 -11.65 -15.20
C LYS A 375 14.64 -11.44 -14.93
N GLU A 376 15.12 -10.21 -15.03
CA GLU A 376 16.51 -9.88 -14.70
C GLU A 376 16.81 -10.09 -13.21
N MET A 377 15.90 -9.70 -12.33
CA MET A 377 16.05 -9.91 -10.88
C MET A 377 16.12 -11.41 -10.54
N ASP A 378 15.28 -12.22 -11.17
CA ASP A 378 15.30 -13.68 -11.03
C ASP A 378 16.64 -14.30 -11.47
N GLU A 379 17.19 -13.83 -12.57
CA GLU A 379 18.51 -14.30 -13.05
C GLU A 379 19.61 -13.98 -12.06
N ARG A 380 19.59 -12.78 -11.47
CA ARG A 380 20.58 -12.34 -10.47
C ARG A 380 20.46 -13.13 -9.15
N ILE A 381 19.24 -13.41 -8.69
CA ILE A 381 19.01 -14.25 -7.51
C ILE A 381 19.55 -15.65 -7.73
N ARG A 382 19.26 -16.28 -8.87
CA ARG A 382 19.81 -17.63 -9.19
C ARG A 382 21.32 -17.67 -9.19
N GLN A 383 21.99 -16.61 -9.66
CA GLN A 383 23.45 -16.52 -9.64
C GLN A 383 24.02 -16.41 -8.23
N THR A 384 23.31 -15.78 -7.30
CA THR A 384 23.75 -15.71 -5.88
C THR A 384 23.56 -17.01 -5.12
N GLU A 385 22.68 -17.88 -5.56
CA GLU A 385 22.38 -19.18 -4.93
C GLU A 385 23.26 -20.33 -5.46
N GLN A 386 23.94 -20.14 -6.61
CA GLN A 386 24.88 -21.13 -7.11
C GLN A 386 26.17 -21.07 -6.32
N PRO A 387 26.65 -22.20 -5.72
CA PRO A 387 27.94 -22.22 -5.06
C PRO A 387 29.04 -21.88 -6.11
N LEU A 388 29.97 -21.00 -5.70
CA LEU A 388 31.18 -20.73 -6.46
C LEU A 388 31.83 -22.08 -6.82
N ARG A 389 31.84 -22.43 -8.09
CA ARG A 389 32.51 -23.63 -8.60
C ARG A 389 34.01 -23.46 -8.59
#